data_5ccbb4e46456e78cc87f5fc4a7fe5e33
#
_entry.id   5ccbb4e46456e78cc87f5fc4a7fe5e33
#
_cell.length_a   1.000
_cell.length_b   1.000
_cell.length_c   1.000
_cell.angle_alpha   90.00
_cell.angle_beta   90.00
_cell.angle_gamma   90.00
#
_symmetry.space_group_name_H-M   'P 1'
#
loop_
_entity.id
_entity.type
_entity.pdbx_description
1 polymer ?
#
loop_
_entity_poly.entity_id
_entity_poly.type
_entity_poly.pdbx_seq_one_letter_code
_entity_poly.pdbx_strand_id
1 'polypeptide(L)'
;MLINIARGLVVDEDAMITNLKSRHIAFAGLDVATIEPLPDTSPLWSLPNVLISPHSASTAPSENRKIVEIFCRNFDAYLAGRPSDMVNTLDKKRRY
;
A
#
# COMPACT_ATOMS: atom_id res chain seq x y z
N MET A 1 -12.22 9.99 -7.63
CA MET A 1 -10.79 9.59 -7.67
C MET A 1 -10.60 8.40 -6.76
N LEU A 2 -9.83 7.40 -7.21
CA LEU A 2 -9.44 6.22 -6.44
C LEU A 2 -7.91 6.23 -6.29
N ILE A 3 -7.39 5.87 -5.10
CA ILE A 3 -5.96 5.68 -4.87
C ILE A 3 -5.79 4.34 -4.14
N ASN A 4 -4.96 3.45 -4.71
CA ASN A 4 -4.63 2.17 -4.07
C ASN A 4 -3.11 2.04 -3.92
N ILE A 5 -2.66 2.14 -2.66
CA ILE A 5 -1.27 1.94 -2.23
C ILE A 5 -1.15 0.78 -1.23
N ALA A 6 -2.21 -0.03 -1.12
CA ALA A 6 -2.27 -1.13 -0.15
C ALA A 6 -1.94 -2.47 -0.79
N ARG A 7 -2.91 -3.09 -1.46
CA ARG A 7 -2.75 -4.34 -2.23
C ARG A 7 -3.72 -4.35 -3.39
N GLY A 8 -3.36 -4.97 -4.51
CA GLY A 8 -4.21 -5.07 -5.69
C GLY A 8 -5.56 -5.71 -5.39
N LEU A 9 -5.56 -6.82 -4.66
CA LEU A 9 -6.76 -7.60 -4.32
C LEU A 9 -7.77 -6.91 -3.38
N VAL A 10 -7.49 -5.71 -2.86
CA VAL A 10 -8.48 -4.94 -2.08
C VAL A 10 -9.48 -4.21 -2.97
N VAL A 11 -9.24 -4.20 -4.28
CA VAL A 11 -10.10 -3.59 -5.29
C VAL A 11 -10.42 -4.64 -6.35
N ASP A 12 -11.69 -4.73 -6.76
CA ASP A 12 -12.06 -5.47 -7.96
C ASP A 12 -11.52 -4.71 -9.18
N GLU A 13 -10.43 -5.24 -9.77
CA GLU A 13 -9.69 -4.56 -10.85
C GLU A 13 -10.52 -4.45 -12.13
N ASP A 14 -11.32 -5.47 -12.46
CA ASP A 14 -12.16 -5.46 -13.66
C ASP A 14 -13.30 -4.44 -13.54
N ALA A 15 -13.93 -4.40 -12.37
CA ALA A 15 -14.93 -3.37 -12.08
C ALA A 15 -14.32 -1.97 -12.08
N MET A 16 -13.11 -1.80 -11.54
CA MET A 16 -12.38 -0.52 -11.56
C MET A 16 -12.08 -0.08 -12.98
N ILE A 17 -11.54 -0.96 -13.84
CA ILE A 17 -11.25 -0.68 -15.24
C ILE A 17 -12.52 -0.23 -15.98
N THR A 18 -13.62 -0.94 -15.78
CA THR A 18 -14.93 -0.61 -16.38
C THR A 18 -15.38 0.80 -15.99
N ASN A 19 -15.28 1.15 -14.71
CA ASN A 19 -15.66 2.46 -14.19
C ASN A 19 -14.70 3.58 -14.59
N LEU A 20 -13.42 3.28 -14.83
CA LEU A 20 -12.45 4.23 -15.38
C LEU A 20 -12.74 4.54 -16.85
N LYS A 21 -13.05 3.51 -17.66
CA LYS A 21 -13.43 3.65 -19.08
C LYS A 21 -14.68 4.49 -19.25
N SER A 22 -15.69 4.27 -18.42
CA SER A 22 -16.95 5.03 -18.43
C SER A 22 -16.82 6.43 -17.78
N ARG A 23 -15.68 6.79 -17.22
CA ARG A 23 -15.46 8.04 -16.46
C ARG A 23 -16.29 8.16 -15.19
N HIS A 24 -16.95 7.09 -14.73
CA HIS A 24 -17.59 7.06 -13.43
C HIS A 24 -16.56 7.25 -12.31
N ILE A 25 -15.39 6.60 -12.45
CA ILE A 25 -14.17 6.97 -11.73
C ILE A 25 -13.35 7.91 -12.62
N ALA A 26 -13.24 9.17 -12.22
CA ALA A 26 -12.56 10.17 -13.03
C ALA A 26 -11.06 9.91 -13.17
N PHE A 27 -10.40 9.36 -12.14
CA PHE A 27 -8.96 9.13 -12.09
C PHE A 27 -8.60 8.04 -11.07
N ALA A 28 -7.58 7.23 -11.38
CA ALA A 28 -6.98 6.30 -10.43
C ALA A 28 -5.46 6.46 -10.33
N GLY A 29 -4.93 6.43 -9.09
CA GLY A 29 -3.51 6.29 -8.78
C GLY A 29 -3.27 4.91 -8.16
N LEU A 30 -2.46 4.08 -8.83
CA LEU A 30 -2.24 2.68 -8.46
C LEU A 30 -0.75 2.43 -8.24
N ASP A 31 -0.39 2.06 -7.02
CA ASP A 31 0.96 1.58 -6.70
C ASP A 31 1.00 0.04 -6.68
N VAL A 32 -0.14 -0.59 -6.74
CA VAL A 32 -0.33 -2.05 -6.69
C VAL A 32 -1.36 -2.51 -7.71
N ALA A 33 -1.21 -3.73 -8.21
CA ALA A 33 -2.12 -4.39 -9.12
C ALA A 33 -2.51 -5.78 -8.62
N THR A 34 -3.58 -6.35 -9.18
CA THR A 34 -4.05 -7.70 -8.82
C THR A 34 -3.01 -8.76 -9.18
N ILE A 35 -2.34 -8.59 -10.31
CA ILE A 35 -1.21 -9.42 -10.75
C ILE A 35 0.02 -8.51 -10.85
N GLU A 36 1.09 -8.89 -10.19
CA GLU A 36 2.36 -8.16 -10.21
C GLU A 36 3.51 -9.09 -10.66
N PRO A 37 4.34 -8.68 -11.62
CA PRO A 37 4.28 -7.43 -12.40
C PRO A 37 2.99 -7.32 -13.21
N LEU A 38 2.49 -6.06 -13.39
CA LEU A 38 1.29 -5.80 -14.19
C LEU A 38 1.51 -6.30 -15.62
N PRO A 39 0.67 -7.23 -16.14
CA PRO A 39 0.83 -7.79 -17.47
C PRO A 39 0.84 -6.72 -18.57
N ASP A 40 1.68 -6.90 -19.59
CA ASP A 40 1.77 -5.96 -20.72
C ASP A 40 0.43 -5.79 -21.48
N THR A 41 -0.44 -6.80 -21.38
CA THR A 41 -1.79 -6.81 -21.97
C THR A 41 -2.83 -6.07 -21.14
N SER A 42 -2.47 -5.58 -19.95
CA SER A 42 -3.43 -4.92 -19.08
C SER A 42 -3.96 -3.62 -19.71
N PRO A 43 -5.30 -3.43 -19.71
CA PRO A 43 -5.90 -2.19 -20.20
C PRO A 43 -5.47 -0.95 -19.40
N LEU A 44 -4.98 -1.12 -18.17
CA LEU A 44 -4.54 -0.03 -17.30
C LEU A 44 -3.43 0.80 -17.94
N TRP A 45 -2.53 0.19 -18.74
CA TRP A 45 -1.46 0.88 -19.45
C TRP A 45 -1.94 1.94 -20.44
N SER A 46 -3.11 1.71 -21.03
CA SER A 46 -3.64 2.58 -22.09
C SER A 46 -4.67 3.62 -21.62
N LEU A 47 -5.09 3.56 -20.33
CA LEU A 47 -6.08 4.46 -19.80
C LEU A 47 -5.47 5.83 -19.44
N PRO A 48 -5.90 6.93 -20.07
CA PRO A 48 -5.30 8.26 -19.86
C PRO A 48 -5.61 8.86 -18.48
N ASN A 49 -6.49 8.24 -17.72
CA ASN A 49 -6.91 8.64 -16.38
C ASN A 49 -6.39 7.68 -15.30
N VAL A 50 -5.27 6.99 -15.59
CA VAL A 50 -4.59 6.11 -14.64
C VAL A 50 -3.14 6.52 -14.51
N LEU A 51 -2.66 6.62 -13.28
CA LEU A 51 -1.24 6.71 -12.93
C LEU A 51 -0.83 5.40 -12.26
N ILE A 52 0.22 4.77 -12.76
CA ILE A 52 0.77 3.54 -12.20
C ILE A 52 2.17 3.84 -11.66
N SER A 53 2.46 3.40 -10.44
CA SER A 53 3.80 3.37 -9.87
C SER A 53 4.20 1.92 -9.54
N PRO A 54 5.51 1.61 -9.47
CA PRO A 54 5.99 0.24 -9.45
C PRO A 54 6.06 -0.36 -8.03
N HIS A 55 4.97 -0.33 -7.28
CA HIS A 55 4.86 -0.83 -5.90
C HIS A 55 5.93 -0.23 -4.99
N SER A 56 6.05 1.08 -5.01
CA SER A 56 7.12 1.83 -4.35
C SER A 56 6.64 2.96 -3.43
N ALA A 57 5.34 3.02 -3.11
CA ALA A 57 4.77 4.10 -2.31
C ALA A 57 5.37 4.22 -0.89
N SER A 58 5.94 3.13 -0.36
CA SER A 58 6.65 3.14 0.92
C SER A 58 8.15 3.41 0.80
N THR A 59 8.72 3.40 -0.42
CA THR A 59 10.16 3.50 -0.65
C THR A 59 10.66 4.94 -0.46
N ALA A 60 11.03 5.27 0.77
CA ALA A 60 11.62 6.56 1.11
C ALA A 60 13.07 6.39 1.59
N PRO A 61 13.99 7.34 1.33
CA PRO A 61 15.38 7.25 1.78
C PRO A 61 15.55 7.08 3.29
N SER A 62 14.56 7.53 4.07
CA SER A 62 14.55 7.40 5.53
C SER A 62 13.83 6.15 6.06
N GLU A 63 13.24 5.31 5.21
CA GLU A 63 12.39 4.20 5.62
C GLU A 63 13.13 3.19 6.49
N ASN A 64 14.25 2.65 5.99
CA ASN A 64 15.04 1.66 6.71
C ASN A 64 15.50 2.16 8.08
N ARG A 65 15.93 3.43 8.15
CA ARG A 65 16.33 4.03 9.42
C ARG A 65 15.17 4.09 10.42
N LYS A 66 13.98 4.53 9.98
CA LYS A 66 12.80 4.59 10.84
C LYS A 66 12.36 3.22 11.34
N ILE A 67 12.42 2.20 10.47
CA ILE A 67 12.09 0.82 10.84
C ILE A 67 13.06 0.33 11.93
N VAL A 68 14.36 0.53 11.75
CA VAL A 68 15.39 0.14 12.72
C VAL A 68 15.22 0.90 14.05
N GLU A 69 14.97 2.20 14.01
CA GLU A 69 14.73 3.02 15.21
C GLU A 69 13.52 2.49 16.02
N ILE A 70 12.41 2.20 15.33
CA ILE A 70 11.20 1.62 15.97
C ILE A 70 11.52 0.24 16.55
N PHE A 71 12.23 -0.61 15.80
CA PHE A 71 12.62 -1.93 16.28
C PHE A 71 13.48 -1.84 17.54
N CYS A 72 14.55 -1.04 17.53
CA CYS A 72 15.43 -0.88 18.67
C CYS A 72 14.67 -0.39 19.91
N ARG A 73 13.84 0.64 19.74
CA ARG A 73 12.99 1.16 20.84
C ARG A 73 12.09 0.08 21.43
N ASN A 74 11.43 -0.69 20.58
CA ASN A 74 10.53 -1.75 21.04
C ASN A 74 11.29 -2.90 21.69
N PHE A 75 12.47 -3.23 21.18
CA PHE A 75 13.33 -4.26 21.73
C PHE A 75 13.84 -3.88 23.13
N ASP A 76 14.27 -2.63 23.32
CA ASP A 76 14.68 -2.11 24.62
C ASP A 76 13.52 -2.14 25.63
N ALA A 77 12.32 -1.74 25.22
CA ALA A 77 11.13 -1.80 26.05
C ALA A 77 10.77 -3.25 26.43
N TYR A 78 10.88 -4.18 25.48
CA TYR A 78 10.65 -5.60 25.71
C TYR A 78 11.64 -6.18 26.72
N LEU A 79 12.95 -5.95 26.55
CA LEU A 79 14.00 -6.42 27.47
C LEU A 79 13.84 -5.84 28.87
N ALA A 80 13.35 -4.60 28.99
CA ALA A 80 13.09 -3.94 30.26
C ALA A 80 11.77 -4.37 30.92
N GLY A 81 11.01 -5.29 30.34
CA GLY A 81 9.71 -5.74 30.85
C GLY A 81 8.61 -4.67 30.81
N ARG A 82 8.72 -3.69 29.92
CA ARG A 82 7.77 -2.57 29.75
C ARG A 82 7.07 -2.59 28.40
N PRO A 83 6.25 -3.61 28.10
CA PRO A 83 5.59 -3.71 26.80
C PRO A 83 4.64 -2.54 26.48
N SER A 84 4.16 -1.82 27.52
CA SER A 84 3.36 -0.61 27.34
C SER A 84 4.09 0.55 26.65
N ASP A 85 5.42 0.55 26.69
CA ASP A 85 6.26 1.59 26.06
C ASP A 85 6.55 1.31 24.58
N MET A 86 6.14 0.12 24.09
CA MET A 86 6.27 -0.24 22.69
C MET A 86 5.34 0.59 21.81
N VAL A 87 5.82 0.94 20.63
CA VAL A 87 5.05 1.71 19.63
C VAL A 87 4.72 0.85 18.41
N ASN A 88 3.70 1.22 17.68
CA ASN A 88 3.22 0.52 16.48
C ASN A 88 2.92 -0.98 16.73
N THR A 89 2.44 -1.30 17.91
CA THR A 89 2.04 -2.67 18.25
C THR A 89 0.69 -3.00 17.62
N LEU A 90 0.60 -4.21 17.04
CA LEU A 90 -0.65 -4.69 16.46
C LEU A 90 -1.72 -4.90 17.56
N ASP A 91 -2.84 -4.21 17.47
CA ASP A 91 -4.03 -4.53 18.23
C ASP A 91 -4.75 -5.72 17.58
N LYS A 92 -4.65 -6.90 18.18
CA LYS A 92 -5.25 -8.14 17.66
C LYS A 92 -6.78 -8.07 17.57
N LYS A 93 -7.44 -7.23 18.35
CA LYS A 93 -8.91 -7.05 18.30
C LYS A 93 -9.31 -6.18 17.11
N ARG A 94 -8.56 -5.11 16.87
CA ARG A 94 -8.77 -4.18 15.75
C ARG A 94 -8.14 -4.66 14.45
N ARG A 95 -7.19 -5.60 14.52
CA ARG A 95 -6.42 -6.16 13.38
C ARG A 95 -5.53 -5.14 12.65
N TYR A 96 -5.19 -4.04 13.29
CA TYR A 96 -4.22 -3.06 12.79
C TYR A 96 -3.61 -2.26 13.95
#